data_d91b0dded6a26e4a3ebcd87fb60f65c4
#
_entry.id   d91b0dded6a26e4a3ebcd87fb60f65c4
#
_cell.length_a   1.000
_cell.length_b   1.000
_cell.length_c   1.000
_cell.angle_alpha   90.00
_cell.angle_beta   90.00
_cell.angle_gamma   90.00
#
_symmetry.space_group_name_H-M   'P 1'
#
loop_
_entity.id
_entity.type
_entity.pdbx_description
1 polymer ?
#
loop_
_entity_poly.entity_id
_entity_poly.type
_entity_poly.pdbx_seq_one_letter_code
_entity_poly.pdbx_strand_id
1 'polypeptide(L)'
;MISTLLVGFGFSATTFHLPFLNYLPQFSVDVVISSKPDVVNAVLPHAEVYGSLEEALKIHDVDLVVITTPNHLHGPQAKLALEHSCHVLVEKPFTLDSEEAEALVELAHSQNKQLCVYHNRRFDGDFLTIKQLINDGKLGDIKRLESRFDRFRPVPRDRWRE
;
A
#
# COMPACT_ATOMS: atom_id res chain seq x y z
N MET A 1 -6.40 10.77 16.21
CA MET A 1 -6.39 9.39 15.65
C MET A 1 -6.47 9.58 14.15
N ILE A 2 -5.75 8.81 13.36
CA ILE A 2 -5.75 8.89 11.89
C ILE A 2 -6.85 7.95 11.37
N SER A 3 -7.94 8.52 10.88
CA SER A 3 -9.04 7.75 10.27
C SER A 3 -8.57 7.16 8.95
N THR A 4 -8.67 5.84 8.82
CA THR A 4 -8.08 5.10 7.70
C THR A 4 -9.13 4.33 6.93
N LEU A 5 -9.13 4.52 5.61
CA LEU A 5 -9.91 3.76 4.65
C LEU A 5 -9.00 2.73 3.97
N LEU A 6 -9.36 1.44 4.06
CA LEU A 6 -8.61 0.34 3.46
C LEU A 6 -9.28 -0.13 2.16
N VAL A 7 -8.58 0.02 1.02
CA VAL A 7 -9.09 -0.37 -0.31
C VAL A 7 -8.58 -1.74 -0.69
N GLY A 8 -9.50 -2.71 -0.74
CA GLY A 8 -9.21 -4.13 -0.92
C GLY A 8 -9.02 -4.84 0.43
N PHE A 9 -9.52 -6.09 0.50
CA PHE A 9 -9.40 -6.93 1.70
C PHE A 9 -8.87 -8.32 1.35
N GLY A 10 -7.82 -8.32 0.53
CA GLY A 10 -7.11 -9.53 0.10
C GLY A 10 -5.88 -9.83 0.96
N PHE A 11 -5.05 -10.75 0.47
CA PHE A 11 -3.84 -11.21 1.17
C PHE A 11 -2.90 -10.06 1.57
N SER A 12 -2.69 -9.07 0.69
CA SER A 12 -1.81 -7.95 1.00
C SER A 12 -2.34 -7.12 2.17
N ALA A 13 -3.62 -6.76 2.12
CA ALA A 13 -4.29 -6.01 3.19
C ALA A 13 -4.18 -6.71 4.54
N THR A 14 -4.58 -7.98 4.60
CA THR A 14 -4.69 -8.74 5.86
C THR A 14 -3.34 -9.20 6.43
N THR A 15 -2.30 -9.31 5.58
CA THR A 15 -0.99 -9.80 6.00
C THR A 15 0.00 -8.68 6.28
N PHE A 16 0.00 -7.60 5.48
CA PHE A 16 1.05 -6.60 5.51
C PHE A 16 0.61 -5.22 6.02
N HIS A 17 -0.68 -4.91 6.02
CA HIS A 17 -1.18 -3.60 6.44
C HIS A 17 -2.01 -3.67 7.72
N LEU A 18 -3.05 -4.49 7.73
CA LEU A 18 -3.98 -4.56 8.85
C LEU A 18 -3.34 -4.88 10.21
N PRO A 19 -2.34 -5.81 10.31
CA PRO A 19 -1.67 -6.06 11.59
C PRO A 19 -1.00 -4.83 12.17
N PHE A 20 -0.38 -3.97 11.33
CA PHE A 20 0.25 -2.73 11.78
C PHE A 20 -0.79 -1.66 12.12
N LEU A 21 -1.82 -1.49 11.29
CA LEU A 21 -2.90 -0.53 11.54
C LEU A 21 -3.64 -0.84 12.85
N ASN A 22 -3.86 -2.11 13.15
CA ASN A 22 -4.49 -2.53 14.41
C ASN A 22 -3.56 -2.44 15.62
N TYR A 23 -2.24 -2.62 15.44
CA TYR A 23 -1.27 -2.57 16.53
C TYR A 23 -0.92 -1.14 16.94
N LEU A 24 -0.91 -0.21 16.00
CA LEU A 24 -0.53 1.19 16.22
C LEU A 24 -1.76 2.01 16.66
N PRO A 25 -1.82 2.49 17.92
CA PRO A 25 -3.01 3.16 18.45
C PRO A 25 -3.31 4.52 17.80
N GLN A 26 -2.43 5.02 16.94
CA GLN A 26 -2.62 6.25 16.19
C GLN A 26 -3.61 6.09 15.02
N PHE A 27 -3.83 4.86 14.54
CA PHE A 27 -4.68 4.55 13.40
C PHE A 27 -5.99 3.92 13.84
N SER A 28 -7.07 4.19 13.09
CA SER A 28 -8.32 3.43 13.13
C SER A 28 -8.71 3.04 11.71
N VAL A 29 -9.11 1.78 11.50
CA VAL A 29 -9.64 1.31 10.22
C VAL A 29 -11.16 1.35 10.30
N ASP A 30 -11.73 2.49 9.88
CA ASP A 30 -13.16 2.77 10.05
C ASP A 30 -13.97 2.38 8.81
N VAL A 31 -13.32 2.38 7.64
CA VAL A 31 -13.97 2.11 6.34
C VAL A 31 -13.15 1.12 5.52
N VAL A 32 -13.81 0.17 4.88
CA VAL A 32 -13.17 -0.83 4.01
C VAL A 32 -13.90 -0.92 2.67
N ILE A 33 -13.16 -0.90 1.57
CA ILE A 33 -13.70 -1.18 0.25
C ILE A 33 -13.49 -2.65 -0.10
N SER A 34 -14.57 -3.40 -0.19
CA SER A 34 -14.51 -4.84 -0.48
C SER A 34 -15.80 -5.34 -1.11
N SER A 35 -15.68 -6.30 -2.03
CA SER A 35 -16.82 -7.07 -2.55
C SER A 35 -17.28 -8.21 -1.61
N LYS A 36 -16.62 -8.36 -0.45
CA LYS A 36 -16.89 -9.46 0.50
C LYS A 36 -17.12 -8.91 1.91
N PRO A 37 -18.26 -8.26 2.16
CA PRO A 37 -18.53 -7.62 3.46
C PRO A 37 -18.48 -8.62 4.64
N ASP A 38 -18.98 -9.83 4.47
CA ASP A 38 -18.96 -10.83 5.54
C ASP A 38 -17.55 -11.19 6.02
N VAL A 39 -16.58 -11.23 5.07
CA VAL A 39 -15.17 -11.50 5.39
C VAL A 39 -14.54 -10.33 6.16
N VAL A 40 -14.90 -9.12 5.79
CA VAL A 40 -14.44 -7.91 6.49
C VAL A 40 -15.02 -7.86 7.89
N ASN A 41 -16.34 -8.01 8.01
CA ASN A 41 -17.06 -7.92 9.29
C ASN A 41 -16.62 -8.98 10.31
N ALA A 42 -16.19 -10.15 9.84
CA ALA A 42 -15.64 -11.20 10.72
C ALA A 42 -14.31 -10.78 11.38
N VAL A 43 -13.55 -9.83 10.78
CA VAL A 43 -12.24 -9.38 11.27
C VAL A 43 -12.32 -7.97 11.87
N LEU A 44 -13.10 -7.10 11.25
CA LEU A 44 -13.32 -5.70 11.62
C LEU A 44 -14.82 -5.42 11.78
N PRO A 45 -15.46 -5.88 12.87
CA PRO A 45 -16.91 -5.79 13.04
C PRO A 45 -17.42 -4.34 13.20
N HIS A 46 -16.54 -3.39 13.46
CA HIS A 46 -16.86 -1.97 13.61
C HIS A 46 -16.68 -1.16 12.31
N ALA A 47 -15.99 -1.73 11.30
CA ALA A 47 -15.73 -1.01 10.07
C ALA A 47 -16.94 -1.04 9.14
N GLU A 48 -17.23 0.10 8.51
CA GLU A 48 -18.22 0.17 7.45
C GLU A 48 -17.65 -0.34 6.13
N VAL A 49 -18.43 -1.13 5.38
CA VAL A 49 -17.97 -1.78 4.16
C VAL A 49 -18.73 -1.24 2.95
N TYR A 50 -17.98 -0.75 1.97
CA TYR A 50 -18.51 -0.22 0.71
C TYR A 50 -17.98 -1.01 -0.49
N GLY A 51 -18.73 -0.99 -1.58
CA GLY A 51 -18.32 -1.55 -2.87
C GLY A 51 -17.50 -0.60 -3.74
N SER A 52 -17.59 0.72 -3.45
CA SER A 52 -16.98 1.78 -4.24
C SER A 52 -16.18 2.74 -3.35
N LEU A 53 -14.94 3.03 -3.76
CA LEU A 53 -14.10 4.03 -3.11
C LEU A 53 -14.71 5.43 -3.23
N GLU A 54 -15.26 5.77 -4.40
CA GLU A 54 -15.88 7.07 -4.65
C GLU A 54 -17.09 7.32 -3.75
N GLU A 55 -17.93 6.29 -3.56
CA GLU A 55 -19.07 6.36 -2.67
C GLU A 55 -18.63 6.61 -1.22
N ALA A 56 -17.68 5.84 -0.74
CA ALA A 56 -17.17 5.95 0.62
C ALA A 56 -16.55 7.33 0.90
N LEU A 57 -15.74 7.86 -0.03
CA LEU A 57 -15.09 9.17 0.11
C LEU A 57 -16.06 10.35 0.07
N LYS A 58 -17.28 10.18 -0.46
CA LYS A 58 -18.34 11.20 -0.39
C LYS A 58 -19.04 11.25 0.96
N ILE A 59 -18.98 10.15 1.72
CA ILE A 59 -19.72 9.98 2.98
C ILE A 59 -18.80 10.18 4.18
N HIS A 60 -17.54 9.71 4.08
CA HIS A 60 -16.59 9.70 5.17
C HIS A 60 -15.45 10.68 4.95
N ASP A 61 -15.16 11.45 5.98
CA ASP A 61 -13.93 12.26 6.05
C ASP A 61 -12.83 11.40 6.66
N VAL A 62 -11.89 10.94 5.82
CA VAL A 62 -10.79 10.07 6.22
C VAL A 62 -9.44 10.74 5.97
N ASP A 63 -8.48 10.50 6.85
CA ASP A 63 -7.15 11.08 6.75
C ASP A 63 -6.25 10.32 5.77
N LEU A 64 -6.36 8.98 5.77
CA LEU A 64 -5.47 8.07 5.04
C LEU A 64 -6.25 7.03 4.24
N VAL A 65 -5.91 6.87 2.98
CA VAL A 65 -6.36 5.77 2.13
C VAL A 65 -5.21 4.80 1.88
N VAL A 66 -5.40 3.53 2.26
CA VAL A 66 -4.45 2.43 2.03
C VAL A 66 -4.93 1.57 0.88
N ILE A 67 -4.20 1.53 -0.24
CA ILE A 67 -4.61 0.86 -1.47
C ILE A 67 -3.86 -0.47 -1.62
N THR A 68 -4.63 -1.57 -1.65
CA THR A 68 -4.10 -2.94 -1.74
C THR A 68 -4.75 -3.77 -2.85
N THR A 69 -5.31 -3.11 -3.83
CA THR A 69 -6.01 -3.68 -4.98
C THR A 69 -5.06 -4.24 -6.05
N PRO A 70 -5.56 -4.81 -7.17
CA PRO A 70 -4.75 -5.13 -8.34
C PRO A 70 -4.06 -3.90 -8.94
N ASN A 71 -2.86 -4.10 -9.52
CA ASN A 71 -1.94 -3.04 -9.95
C ASN A 71 -2.58 -1.97 -10.85
N HIS A 72 -3.46 -2.37 -11.78
CA HIS A 72 -4.12 -1.45 -12.72
C HIS A 72 -5.12 -0.48 -12.07
N LEU A 73 -5.47 -0.73 -10.80
CA LEU A 73 -6.36 0.14 -10.02
C LEU A 73 -5.60 1.11 -9.13
N HIS A 74 -4.29 0.92 -8.94
CA HIS A 74 -3.51 1.73 -8.00
C HIS A 74 -3.53 3.21 -8.37
N GLY A 75 -3.18 3.56 -9.61
CA GLY A 75 -3.14 4.94 -10.08
C GLY A 75 -4.50 5.64 -10.00
N PRO A 76 -5.56 5.10 -10.61
CA PRO A 76 -6.90 5.70 -10.54
C PRO A 76 -7.42 5.89 -9.10
N GLN A 77 -7.19 4.92 -8.22
CA GLN A 77 -7.62 5.00 -6.82
C GLN A 77 -6.78 5.98 -6.00
N ALA A 78 -5.46 6.04 -6.24
CA ALA A 78 -4.59 7.03 -5.60
C ALA A 78 -4.97 8.46 -6.01
N LYS A 79 -5.25 8.66 -7.30
CA LYS A 79 -5.73 9.95 -7.81
C LYS A 79 -7.02 10.38 -7.10
N LEU A 80 -8.01 9.50 -7.07
CA LEU A 80 -9.29 9.78 -6.43
C LEU A 80 -9.14 10.14 -4.95
N ALA A 81 -8.31 9.40 -4.22
CA ALA A 81 -8.05 9.68 -2.81
C ALA A 81 -7.36 11.04 -2.59
N LEU A 82 -6.36 11.37 -3.41
CA LEU A 82 -5.67 12.67 -3.37
C LEU A 82 -6.63 13.84 -3.69
N GLU A 83 -7.50 13.68 -4.70
CA GLU A 83 -8.52 14.68 -5.07
C GLU A 83 -9.54 14.90 -3.94
N HIS A 84 -9.75 13.89 -3.08
CA HIS A 84 -10.57 14.01 -1.86
C HIS A 84 -9.74 14.43 -0.64
N SER A 85 -8.56 14.97 -0.86
CA SER A 85 -7.70 15.50 0.20
C SER A 85 -7.28 14.46 1.25
N CYS A 86 -7.09 13.19 0.86
CA CYS A 86 -6.56 12.14 1.72
C CYS A 86 -5.05 11.95 1.51
N HIS A 87 -4.33 11.53 2.54
CA HIS A 87 -3.02 10.93 2.38
C HIS A 87 -3.16 9.54 1.75
N VAL A 88 -2.15 9.08 1.02
CA VAL A 88 -2.21 7.80 0.30
C VAL A 88 -1.01 6.92 0.62
N LEU A 89 -1.28 5.68 1.01
CA LEU A 89 -0.31 4.59 1.03
C LEU A 89 -0.75 3.55 -0.01
N VAL A 90 0.07 3.31 -1.03
CA VAL A 90 -0.27 2.40 -2.12
C VAL A 90 0.70 1.24 -2.21
N GLU A 91 0.20 0.03 -2.47
CA GLU A 91 1.01 -1.16 -2.72
C GLU A 91 1.87 -1.02 -3.98
N LYS A 92 2.92 -1.79 -4.00
CA LYS A 92 3.80 -1.89 -5.20
C LYS A 92 3.23 -2.89 -6.23
N PRO A 93 3.48 -2.70 -7.53
CA PRO A 93 4.08 -1.51 -8.13
C PRO A 93 3.16 -0.30 -7.99
N PHE A 94 3.72 0.91 -7.93
CA PHE A 94 2.97 2.14 -7.71
C PHE A 94 1.93 2.38 -8.82
N THR A 95 2.41 2.44 -10.05
CA THR A 95 1.62 2.62 -11.27
C THR A 95 2.10 1.64 -12.34
N LEU A 96 1.47 1.65 -13.51
CA LEU A 96 1.88 0.85 -14.65
C LEU A 96 2.83 1.58 -15.59
N ASP A 97 2.89 2.90 -15.51
CA ASP A 97 3.81 3.74 -16.28
C ASP A 97 4.34 4.93 -15.45
N SER A 98 5.37 5.59 -15.96
CA SER A 98 6.04 6.69 -15.28
C SER A 98 5.28 8.01 -15.35
N GLU A 99 4.54 8.26 -16.42
CA GLU A 99 3.79 9.51 -16.60
C GLU A 99 2.65 9.59 -15.57
N GLU A 100 1.95 8.49 -15.34
CA GLU A 100 0.95 8.38 -14.28
C GLU A 100 1.59 8.58 -12.90
N ALA A 101 2.77 8.01 -12.67
CA ALA A 101 3.49 8.17 -11.40
C ALA A 101 3.86 9.64 -11.13
N GLU A 102 4.42 10.32 -12.11
CA GLU A 102 4.80 11.73 -12.02
C GLU A 102 3.58 12.62 -11.77
N ALA A 103 2.49 12.42 -12.51
CA ALA A 103 1.25 13.17 -12.33
C ALA A 103 0.66 13.00 -10.92
N LEU A 104 0.73 11.81 -10.34
CA LEU A 104 0.25 11.55 -8.97
C LEU A 104 1.14 12.21 -7.91
N VAL A 105 2.44 12.26 -8.12
CA VAL A 105 3.38 12.97 -7.24
C VAL A 105 3.09 14.47 -7.27
N GLU A 106 2.90 15.06 -8.44
CA GLU A 106 2.54 16.47 -8.61
C GLU A 106 1.19 16.78 -7.95
N LEU A 107 0.19 15.91 -8.13
CA LEU A 107 -1.11 16.06 -7.50
C LEU A 107 -0.99 16.03 -5.97
N ALA A 108 -0.24 15.08 -5.41
CA ALA A 108 -0.02 15.00 -3.96
C ALA A 108 0.64 16.27 -3.42
N HIS A 109 1.65 16.80 -4.11
CA HIS A 109 2.28 18.08 -3.75
C HIS A 109 1.28 19.24 -3.81
N SER A 110 0.49 19.35 -4.88
CA SER A 110 -0.49 20.43 -5.04
C SER A 110 -1.57 20.42 -3.97
N GLN A 111 -1.96 19.23 -3.51
CA GLN A 111 -2.94 19.02 -2.44
C GLN A 111 -2.32 19.08 -1.03
N ASN A 112 -1.01 19.27 -0.92
CA ASN A 112 -0.28 19.18 0.35
C ASN A 112 -0.54 17.87 1.11
N LYS A 113 -0.57 16.75 0.37
CA LYS A 113 -0.78 15.40 0.92
C LYS A 113 0.45 14.51 0.74
N GLN A 114 0.57 13.55 1.63
CA GLN A 114 1.62 12.53 1.54
C GLN A 114 1.17 11.40 0.62
N LEU A 115 2.03 11.02 -0.30
CA LEU A 115 1.89 9.85 -1.16
C LEU A 115 3.09 8.93 -0.91
N CYS A 116 2.82 7.72 -0.44
CA CYS A 116 3.84 6.74 -0.11
C CYS A 116 3.60 5.42 -0.83
N VAL A 117 4.64 4.86 -1.42
CA VAL A 117 4.61 3.52 -2.02
C VAL A 117 5.15 2.50 -1.03
N TYR A 118 4.42 1.42 -0.80
CA TYR A 118 4.76 0.41 0.21
C TYR A 118 5.90 -0.50 -0.23
N HIS A 119 7.09 0.03 -0.31
CA HIS A 119 8.32 -0.71 -0.55
C HIS A 119 8.86 -1.33 0.75
N ASN A 120 8.09 -2.22 1.36
CA ASN A 120 8.36 -2.81 2.68
C ASN A 120 9.71 -3.53 2.79
N ARG A 121 10.24 -4.07 1.68
CA ARG A 121 11.55 -4.72 1.63
C ARG A 121 12.74 -3.81 1.96
N ARG A 122 12.52 -2.49 1.98
CA ARG A 122 13.53 -1.51 2.45
C ARG A 122 13.82 -1.63 3.94
N PHE A 123 13.00 -2.36 4.67
CA PHE A 123 13.12 -2.61 6.11
C PHE A 123 13.50 -4.06 6.44
N ASP A 124 13.75 -4.90 5.42
CA ASP A 124 14.21 -6.26 5.63
C ASP A 124 15.64 -6.26 6.25
N GLY A 125 15.87 -7.18 7.17
CA GLY A 125 17.12 -7.23 7.94
C GLY A 125 18.37 -7.42 7.08
N ASP A 126 18.29 -8.21 6.00
CA ASP A 126 19.37 -8.41 5.04
C ASP A 126 19.74 -7.10 4.32
N PHE A 127 18.74 -6.37 3.83
CA PHE A 127 18.96 -5.07 3.20
C PHE A 127 19.55 -4.03 4.17
N LEU A 128 19.00 -3.93 5.38
CA LEU A 128 19.50 -3.01 6.41
C LEU A 128 20.93 -3.32 6.81
N THR A 129 21.29 -4.61 6.94
CA THR A 129 22.64 -5.05 7.24
C THR A 129 23.63 -4.65 6.15
N ILE A 130 23.30 -4.91 4.87
CA ILE A 130 24.15 -4.52 3.75
C ILE A 130 24.31 -3.01 3.68
N LYS A 131 23.21 -2.26 3.84
CA LYS A 131 23.23 -0.80 3.88
C LYS A 131 24.15 -0.27 4.99
N GLN A 132 24.09 -0.85 6.18
CA GLN A 132 24.97 -0.52 7.30
C GLN A 132 26.44 -0.77 6.95
N LEU A 133 26.78 -1.95 6.43
CA LEU A 133 28.15 -2.32 6.06
C LEU A 133 28.75 -1.41 4.99
N ILE A 134 27.91 -0.97 4.03
CA ILE A 134 28.32 0.02 3.00
C ILE A 134 28.61 1.37 3.66
N ASN A 135 27.69 1.87 4.49
CA ASN A 135 27.82 3.16 5.16
C ASN A 135 29.05 3.22 6.08
N ASP A 136 29.38 2.11 6.73
CA ASP A 136 30.54 1.97 7.61
C ASP A 136 31.86 1.80 6.84
N GLY A 137 31.84 1.76 5.51
CA GLY A 137 33.01 1.53 4.66
C GLY A 137 33.60 0.10 4.77
N LYS A 138 32.89 -0.84 5.39
CA LYS A 138 33.39 -2.21 5.64
C LYS A 138 33.57 -3.03 4.37
N LEU A 139 32.89 -2.66 3.29
CA LEU A 139 32.95 -3.37 2.00
C LEU A 139 33.82 -2.66 0.96
N GLY A 140 34.48 -1.55 1.32
CA GLY A 140 35.27 -0.75 0.40
C GLY A 140 34.44 -0.18 -0.75
N ASP A 141 35.05 0.02 -1.93
CA ASP A 141 34.38 0.52 -3.12
C ASP A 141 33.50 -0.53 -3.77
N ILE A 142 32.20 -0.33 -3.70
CA ILE A 142 31.21 -1.25 -4.30
C ILE A 142 31.27 -1.13 -5.83
N LYS A 143 31.59 -2.22 -6.51
CA LYS A 143 31.61 -2.29 -7.99
C LYS A 143 30.39 -3.01 -8.56
N ARG A 144 29.78 -3.91 -7.81
CA ARG A 144 28.60 -4.67 -8.26
C ARG A 144 27.75 -5.11 -7.06
N LEU A 145 26.45 -5.03 -7.21
CA LEU A 145 25.47 -5.62 -6.30
C LEU A 145 24.57 -6.58 -7.08
N GLU A 146 24.42 -7.78 -6.59
CA GLU A 146 23.46 -8.75 -7.11
C GLU A 146 22.49 -9.14 -5.99
N SER A 147 21.19 -9.04 -6.29
CA SER A 147 20.12 -9.49 -5.40
C SER A 147 19.21 -10.45 -6.18
N ARG A 148 19.02 -11.65 -5.65
CA ARG A 148 18.25 -12.71 -6.32
C ARG A 148 17.17 -13.23 -5.39
N PHE A 149 15.95 -13.35 -5.92
CA PHE A 149 14.78 -13.93 -5.25
C PHE A 149 14.20 -15.08 -6.08
N ASP A 150 15.04 -16.07 -6.37
CA ASP A 150 14.68 -17.18 -7.22
C ASP A 150 13.79 -18.16 -6.46
N ARG A 151 12.69 -18.58 -7.09
CA ARG A 151 11.77 -19.59 -6.57
C ARG A 151 11.41 -20.57 -7.65
N PHE A 152 11.60 -21.84 -7.37
CA PHE A 152 11.04 -22.88 -8.22
C PHE A 152 9.60 -23.19 -7.82
N ARG A 153 8.68 -23.16 -8.79
CA ARG A 153 7.30 -23.59 -8.65
C ARG A 153 6.92 -24.51 -9.79
N PRO A 154 6.74 -25.81 -9.54
CA PRO A 154 6.42 -26.78 -10.59
C PRO A 154 5.01 -26.58 -11.16
N VAL A 155 4.11 -25.99 -10.39
CA VAL A 155 2.73 -25.68 -10.81
C VAL A 155 2.48 -24.17 -10.65
N PRO A 156 2.11 -23.45 -11.72
CA PRO A 156 1.69 -22.06 -11.65
C PRO A 156 0.52 -21.90 -10.67
N ARG A 157 0.45 -20.78 -9.99
CA ARG A 157 -0.71 -20.45 -9.15
C ARG A 157 -1.77 -19.77 -10.02
N ASP A 158 -3.02 -20.18 -9.87
CA ASP A 158 -4.15 -19.44 -10.44
C ASP A 158 -4.34 -18.13 -9.69
N ARG A 159 -3.70 -17.09 -10.20
CA ARG A 159 -3.73 -15.72 -9.65
C ARG A 159 -3.73 -14.72 -10.79
N TRP A 160 -4.33 -13.55 -10.54
CA TRP A 160 -4.34 -12.45 -11.50
C TRP A 160 -2.95 -11.93 -11.92
N ARG A 161 -1.88 -12.34 -11.24
CA ARG A 161 -0.46 -11.98 -11.53
C ARG A 161 0.29 -13.03 -12.34
N GLU A 162 -0.31 -14.19 -12.63
CA GLU A 162 0.36 -15.32 -13.30
C GLU A 162 -0.31 -15.67 -14.61
#